data_cbee2cfb187dd29283e7857d53075e5f
#
_entry.id   cbee2cfb187dd29283e7857d53075e5f
#
_cell.length_a   1.000
_cell.length_b   1.000
_cell.length_c   1.000
_cell.angle_alpha   90.00
_cell.angle_beta   90.00
_cell.angle_gamma   90.00
#
_symmetry.space_group_name_H-M   'P 1'
#
loop_
_entity.id
_entity.type
_entity.pdbx_description
1 polymer ?
#
loop_
_entity_poly.entity_id
_entity_poly.type
_entity_poly.pdbx_seq_one_letter_code
_entity_poly.pdbx_strand_id
1 'polypeptide(L)'
;MVFPIFLSAQSRSIEKFFEAHKDNDDYTLIDISGNLFNLTKNKDKANKKIRIDGFQLLSAPKGSSGLSLSDVRGFANKIKAENFEDLITIRDSDTRFNFMVQEANGIISELVMIADEEDSFTIMSLRGKIPTEELDNLYDEVEIDGLEKLKKN
;
A
#
# COMPACT_ATOMS: atom_id res chain seq x y z
N MET A 1 -16.53 21.87 26.01
CA MET A 1 -15.32 21.05 25.98
C MET A 1 -15.38 20.16 24.73
N VAL A 2 -14.48 20.43 23.80
CA VAL A 2 -14.43 19.66 22.56
C VAL A 2 -13.47 18.50 22.78
N PHE A 3 -14.00 17.29 22.78
CA PHE A 3 -13.15 16.11 22.77
C PHE A 3 -12.64 15.91 21.34
N PRO A 4 -11.32 15.81 21.14
CA PRO A 4 -10.83 15.39 19.85
C PRO A 4 -11.37 13.98 19.64
N ILE A 5 -12.25 13.86 18.69
CA ILE A 5 -12.64 12.55 18.19
C ILE A 5 -11.43 12.03 17.41
N PHE A 6 -10.62 11.22 18.07
CA PHE A 6 -9.65 10.41 17.37
C PHE A 6 -10.42 9.31 16.67
N LEU A 7 -11.08 9.66 15.60
CA LEU A 7 -11.34 8.70 14.58
C LEU A 7 -9.97 8.17 14.21
N SER A 8 -9.75 6.88 14.39
CA SER A 8 -8.61 6.21 13.80
C SER A 8 -8.73 6.48 12.31
N ALA A 9 -8.26 7.64 11.94
CA ALA A 9 -8.41 8.13 10.62
C ALA A 9 -7.50 7.29 9.76
N GLN A 10 -8.09 6.51 8.89
CA GLN A 10 -7.47 6.20 7.63
C GLN A 10 -6.70 7.44 7.20
N SER A 11 -5.50 7.25 6.70
CA SER A 11 -4.75 8.36 6.16
C SER A 11 -5.65 9.16 5.21
N ARG A 12 -5.98 10.37 5.58
CA ARG A 12 -6.81 11.26 4.76
C ARG A 12 -6.15 11.53 3.41
N SER A 13 -4.84 11.56 3.38
CA SER A 13 -4.11 11.81 2.14
C SER A 13 -4.25 10.67 1.16
N ILE A 14 -4.28 9.43 1.65
CA ILE A 14 -4.48 8.25 0.80
C ILE A 14 -5.90 8.26 0.22
N GLU A 15 -6.91 8.46 1.06
CA GLU A 15 -8.29 8.55 0.58
C GLU A 15 -8.47 9.65 -0.45
N LYS A 16 -7.95 10.83 -0.17
CA LYS A 16 -8.04 11.97 -1.10
C LYS A 16 -7.34 11.70 -2.41
N PHE A 17 -6.20 11.02 -2.36
CA PHE A 17 -5.44 10.69 -3.55
C PHE A 17 -6.25 9.75 -4.47
N PHE A 18 -6.79 8.68 -3.92
CA PHE A 18 -7.61 7.75 -4.70
C PHE A 18 -8.90 8.40 -5.18
N GLU A 19 -9.56 9.18 -4.34
CA GLU A 19 -10.78 9.91 -4.74
C GLU A 19 -10.53 10.91 -5.87
N ALA A 20 -9.40 11.59 -5.85
CA ALA A 20 -9.05 12.57 -6.86
C ALA A 20 -8.80 11.94 -8.24
N HIS A 21 -8.47 10.67 -8.29
CA HIS A 21 -8.07 9.99 -9.53
C HIS A 21 -8.99 8.86 -9.96
N LYS A 22 -10.03 8.55 -9.19
CA LYS A 22 -10.91 7.39 -9.45
C LYS A 22 -11.70 7.47 -10.76
N ASP A 23 -12.00 8.68 -11.21
CA ASP A 23 -12.85 8.90 -12.40
C ASP A 23 -12.03 9.12 -13.67
N ASN A 24 -10.73 8.95 -13.61
CA ASN A 24 -9.87 9.11 -14.79
C ASN A 24 -9.84 7.81 -15.60
N ASP A 25 -10.42 7.85 -16.80
CA ASP A 25 -10.54 6.67 -17.66
C ASP A 25 -9.18 6.15 -18.15
N ASP A 26 -8.13 6.95 -18.10
CA ASP A 26 -6.79 6.55 -18.50
C ASP A 26 -6.04 5.81 -17.38
N TYR A 27 -6.62 5.76 -16.19
CA TYR A 27 -6.00 5.11 -15.04
C TYR A 27 -6.64 3.75 -14.79
N THR A 28 -5.84 2.82 -14.30
CA THR A 28 -6.35 1.54 -13.80
C THR A 28 -6.59 1.67 -12.31
N LEU A 29 -7.81 1.39 -11.88
CA LEU A 29 -8.19 1.43 -10.47
C LEU A 29 -8.73 0.06 -10.05
N ILE A 30 -8.20 -0.47 -8.96
CA ILE A 30 -8.71 -1.67 -8.30
C ILE A 30 -9.06 -1.27 -6.87
N ASP A 31 -10.26 -1.58 -6.44
CA ASP A 31 -10.73 -1.34 -5.08
C ASP A 31 -11.44 -2.60 -4.59
N ILE A 32 -10.86 -3.25 -3.58
CA ILE A 32 -11.37 -4.50 -3.04
C ILE A 32 -11.67 -4.32 -1.55
N SER A 33 -12.91 -4.57 -1.16
CA SER A 33 -13.31 -4.50 0.24
C SER A 33 -12.79 -5.71 1.03
N GLY A 34 -12.61 -5.52 2.32
CA GLY A 34 -12.17 -6.59 3.23
C GLY A 34 -13.07 -7.81 3.23
N ASN A 35 -14.36 -7.64 2.95
CA ASN A 35 -15.30 -8.76 2.87
C ASN A 35 -14.91 -9.77 1.80
N LEU A 36 -14.38 -9.30 0.67
CA LEU A 36 -13.92 -10.20 -0.39
C LEU A 36 -12.73 -11.04 0.08
N PHE A 37 -11.80 -10.43 0.80
CA PHE A 37 -10.65 -11.17 1.35
C PHE A 37 -11.11 -12.22 2.36
N ASN A 38 -12.11 -11.92 3.15
CA ASN A 38 -12.65 -12.86 4.13
C ASN A 38 -13.38 -14.04 3.47
N LEU A 39 -14.00 -13.82 2.32
CA LEU A 39 -14.69 -14.86 1.56
C LEU A 39 -13.72 -15.81 0.86
N THR A 40 -12.55 -15.32 0.46
CA THR A 40 -11.56 -16.11 -0.27
C THR A 40 -10.58 -16.83 0.64
N LYS A 41 -10.55 -16.49 1.92
CA LYS A 41 -9.71 -17.18 2.90
C LYS A 41 -10.21 -18.60 3.12
N ASN A 42 -9.31 -19.55 2.87
CA ASN A 42 -9.53 -20.93 3.25
C ASN A 42 -9.64 -20.99 4.78
N LYS A 43 -10.81 -21.39 5.26
CA LYS A 43 -11.10 -21.43 6.70
C LYS A 43 -10.12 -22.29 7.50
N ASP A 44 -9.50 -23.26 6.86
CA ASP A 44 -8.59 -24.20 7.49
C ASP A 44 -7.17 -23.65 7.69
N LYS A 45 -6.82 -22.58 6.95
CA LYS A 45 -5.50 -21.95 7.03
C LYS A 45 -5.58 -20.50 7.50
N ALA A 46 -6.70 -20.10 8.07
CA ALA A 46 -6.89 -18.75 8.53
C ALA A 46 -5.86 -18.43 9.61
N ASN A 47 -4.81 -17.73 9.21
CA ASN A 47 -3.97 -17.05 10.18
C ASN A 47 -4.83 -15.97 10.80
N LYS A 48 -5.39 -16.26 11.96
CA LYS A 48 -6.29 -15.36 12.68
C LYS A 48 -5.60 -14.07 13.11
N LYS A 49 -4.28 -13.99 12.94
CA LYS A 49 -3.48 -12.83 13.33
C LYS A 49 -3.52 -11.72 12.29
N ILE A 50 -3.71 -12.05 11.02
CA ILE A 50 -3.77 -11.07 9.93
C ILE A 50 -5.22 -10.82 9.55
N ARG A 51 -5.61 -9.54 9.59
CA ARG A 51 -6.92 -9.09 9.08
C ARG A 51 -6.70 -8.08 7.96
N ILE A 52 -7.38 -8.26 6.84
CA ILE A 52 -7.35 -7.31 5.73
C ILE A 52 -8.71 -6.65 5.64
N ASP A 53 -8.73 -5.33 5.74
CA ASP A 53 -9.96 -4.53 5.71
C ASP A 53 -10.21 -3.89 4.34
N GLY A 54 -9.18 -3.70 3.55
CA GLY A 54 -9.32 -3.15 2.22
C GLY A 54 -8.02 -3.14 1.44
N PHE A 55 -8.15 -3.15 0.13
CA PHE A 55 -7.05 -3.06 -0.82
C PHE A 55 -7.43 -2.11 -1.93
N GLN A 56 -6.55 -1.18 -2.25
CA GLN A 56 -6.71 -0.27 -3.39
C GLN A 56 -5.42 -0.24 -4.20
N LEU A 57 -5.57 -0.17 -5.50
CA LEU A 57 -4.44 -0.01 -6.41
C LEU A 57 -4.82 0.97 -7.50
N LEU A 58 -3.94 1.92 -7.76
CA LEU A 58 -4.05 2.87 -8.86
C LEU A 58 -2.79 2.78 -9.69
N SER A 59 -2.95 2.56 -11.00
CA SER A 59 -1.85 2.65 -11.95
C SER A 59 -2.17 3.74 -12.96
N ALA A 60 -1.26 4.69 -13.12
CA ALA A 60 -1.43 5.84 -13.98
C ALA A 60 -0.22 6.01 -14.90
N PRO A 61 -0.44 6.39 -16.18
CA PRO A 61 0.67 6.71 -17.06
C PRO A 61 1.44 7.93 -16.56
N LYS A 62 2.71 7.99 -16.87
CA LYS A 62 3.53 9.18 -16.65
C LYS A 62 3.25 10.23 -17.74
N GLY A 63 3.39 11.50 -17.37
CA GLY A 63 3.33 12.59 -18.33
C GLY A 63 2.18 13.55 -18.10
N SER A 64 1.91 14.36 -19.11
CA SER A 64 0.96 15.47 -19.02
C SER A 64 -0.50 15.04 -18.82
N SER A 65 -0.85 13.84 -19.27
CA SER A 65 -2.19 13.27 -19.09
C SER A 65 -2.27 12.30 -17.89
N GLY A 66 -1.17 12.10 -17.18
CA GLY A 66 -1.09 11.17 -16.07
C GLY A 66 -0.54 11.80 -14.81
N LEU A 67 0.12 10.99 -14.01
CA LEU A 67 0.79 11.45 -12.79
C LEU A 67 2.20 11.95 -13.10
N SER A 68 2.58 13.06 -12.46
CA SER A 68 3.96 13.54 -12.48
C SER A 68 4.74 13.02 -11.28
N LEU A 69 6.05 13.05 -11.38
CA LEU A 69 6.93 12.73 -10.24
C LEU A 69 6.65 13.68 -9.06
N SER A 70 6.33 14.94 -9.35
CA SER A 70 5.97 15.92 -8.32
C SER A 70 4.71 15.52 -7.56
N ASP A 71 3.69 15.02 -8.27
CA ASP A 71 2.45 14.56 -7.65
C ASP A 71 2.71 13.38 -6.71
N VAL A 72 3.52 12.43 -7.16
CA VAL A 72 3.84 11.23 -6.38
C VAL A 72 4.71 11.57 -5.17
N ARG A 73 5.69 12.43 -5.33
CA ARG A 73 6.51 12.92 -4.21
C ARG A 73 5.69 13.70 -3.19
N GLY A 74 4.78 14.54 -3.68
CA GLY A 74 3.86 15.28 -2.82
C GLY A 74 2.98 14.35 -2.01
N PHE A 75 2.46 13.30 -2.63
CA PHE A 75 1.70 12.26 -1.94
C PHE A 75 2.54 11.56 -0.87
N ALA A 76 3.75 11.12 -1.21
CA ALA A 76 4.66 10.47 -0.27
C ALA A 76 4.97 11.37 0.94
N ASN A 77 5.22 12.65 0.71
CA ASN A 77 5.48 13.60 1.79
C ASN A 77 4.28 13.80 2.70
N LYS A 78 3.07 13.82 2.13
CA LYS A 78 1.84 13.96 2.91
C LYS A 78 1.61 12.77 3.82
N ILE A 79 1.82 11.55 3.33
CA ILE A 79 1.62 10.37 4.18
C ILE A 79 2.72 10.25 5.23
N LYS A 80 3.94 10.68 4.95
CA LYS A 80 4.98 10.76 5.98
C LYS A 80 4.58 11.69 7.12
N ALA A 81 3.92 12.80 6.80
CA ALA A 81 3.39 13.72 7.81
C ALA A 81 2.25 13.08 8.62
N GLU A 82 1.64 12.02 8.13
CA GLU A 82 0.59 11.26 8.80
C GLU A 82 1.12 9.99 9.48
N ASN A 83 2.38 10.00 9.88
CA ASN A 83 3.06 8.92 10.63
C ASN A 83 3.34 7.65 9.83
N PHE A 84 3.45 7.75 8.51
CA PHE A 84 4.00 6.67 7.71
C PHE A 84 5.52 6.71 7.75
N GLU A 85 6.12 5.55 7.85
CA GLU A 85 7.57 5.38 7.85
C GLU A 85 8.00 4.51 6.68
N ASP A 86 9.17 4.79 6.14
CA ASP A 86 9.76 3.95 5.11
C ASP A 86 10.10 2.58 5.69
N LEU A 87 9.57 1.52 5.09
CA LEU A 87 9.87 0.15 5.48
C LEU A 87 11.02 -0.42 4.65
N ILE A 88 10.89 -0.35 3.33
CA ILE A 88 11.89 -0.88 2.42
C ILE A 88 11.80 -0.17 1.08
N THR A 89 12.94 0.02 0.44
CA THR A 89 13.03 0.49 -0.94
C THR A 89 13.75 -0.58 -1.76
N ILE A 90 13.10 -1.00 -2.84
CA ILE A 90 13.67 -1.96 -3.78
C ILE A 90 13.88 -1.25 -5.11
N ARG A 91 15.07 -1.40 -5.67
CA ARG A 91 15.38 -0.89 -7.00
C ARG A 91 15.78 -2.06 -7.89
N ASP A 92 15.08 -2.20 -8.99
CA ASP A 92 15.33 -3.25 -9.97
C ASP A 92 15.24 -2.66 -11.37
N SER A 93 16.38 -2.56 -12.06
CA SER A 93 16.48 -1.94 -13.38
C SER A 93 15.87 -0.53 -13.40
N ASP A 94 14.80 -0.34 -14.17
CA ASP A 94 14.13 0.95 -14.32
C ASP A 94 12.97 1.14 -13.36
N THR A 95 12.75 0.19 -12.44
CA THR A 95 11.65 0.23 -11.49
C THR A 95 12.15 0.43 -10.07
N ARG A 96 11.49 1.33 -9.35
CA ARG A 96 11.73 1.55 -7.93
C ARG A 96 10.44 1.30 -7.17
N PHE A 97 10.51 0.43 -6.17
CA PHE A 97 9.40 0.19 -5.24
C PHE A 97 9.75 0.78 -3.89
N ASN A 98 8.87 1.60 -3.37
CA ASN A 98 9.00 2.12 -2.02
C ASN A 98 7.80 1.67 -1.18
N PHE A 99 8.08 0.95 -0.11
CA PHE A 99 7.05 0.49 0.82
C PHE A 99 7.09 1.35 2.08
N MET A 100 5.93 1.84 2.46
CA MET A 100 5.75 2.66 3.65
C MET A 100 4.67 2.06 4.51
N VAL A 101 4.83 2.14 5.82
CA VAL A 101 3.87 1.57 6.76
C VAL A 101 3.47 2.57 7.82
N GLN A 102 2.23 2.48 8.25
CA GLN A 102 1.77 3.08 9.49
C GLN A 102 1.70 1.96 10.53
N GLU A 103 2.52 2.06 11.55
CA GLU A 103 2.69 1.01 12.55
C GLU A 103 2.59 1.62 13.95
N ALA A 104 1.94 0.90 14.85
CA ALA A 104 1.88 1.25 16.25
C ALA A 104 1.83 -0.04 17.09
N ASN A 105 2.69 -0.11 18.10
CA ASN A 105 2.72 -1.23 19.04
C ASN A 105 2.88 -2.61 18.37
N GLY A 106 3.71 -2.67 17.33
CA GLY A 106 3.97 -3.92 16.61
C GLY A 106 2.86 -4.34 15.65
N ILE A 107 1.94 -3.43 15.32
CA ILE A 107 0.84 -3.71 14.40
C ILE A 107 0.83 -2.68 13.28
N ILE A 108 0.85 -3.17 12.04
CA ILE A 108 0.71 -2.35 10.85
C ILE A 108 -0.77 -2.21 10.55
N SER A 109 -1.24 -0.97 10.50
CA SER A 109 -2.63 -0.64 10.15
C SER A 109 -2.80 -0.36 8.65
N GLU A 110 -1.75 0.11 8.01
CA GLU A 110 -1.77 0.38 6.57
C GLU A 110 -0.38 0.23 5.98
N LEU A 111 -0.32 -0.42 4.82
CA LEU A 111 0.89 -0.57 4.02
C LEU A 111 0.65 0.12 2.69
N VAL A 112 1.55 1.01 2.30
CA VAL A 112 1.50 1.70 1.02
C VAL A 112 2.71 1.31 0.20
N MET A 113 2.50 0.97 -1.06
CA MET A 113 3.56 0.77 -2.03
C MET A 113 3.46 1.88 -3.08
N ILE A 114 4.58 2.48 -3.39
CA ILE A 114 4.72 3.40 -4.53
C ILE A 114 5.72 2.77 -5.48
N ALA A 115 5.26 2.41 -6.67
CA ALA A 115 6.12 1.88 -7.72
C ALA A 115 6.33 2.96 -8.78
N ASP A 116 7.58 3.29 -9.00
CA ASP A 116 8.03 4.19 -10.07
C ASP A 116 8.57 3.29 -11.19
N GLU A 117 7.75 3.09 -12.20
CA GLU A 117 8.04 2.24 -13.35
C GLU A 117 8.45 3.11 -14.54
N GLU A 118 8.90 2.50 -15.63
CA GLU A 118 9.37 3.25 -16.79
C GLU A 118 8.30 4.21 -17.35
N ASP A 119 7.09 3.70 -17.57
CA ASP A 119 6.02 4.44 -18.22
C ASP A 119 4.84 4.78 -17.31
N SER A 120 4.89 4.36 -16.06
CA SER A 120 3.76 4.50 -15.15
C SER A 120 4.19 4.66 -13.70
N PHE A 121 3.25 5.15 -12.89
CA PHE A 121 3.32 5.07 -11.43
C PHE A 121 2.21 4.15 -10.96
N THR A 122 2.52 3.26 -10.05
CA THR A 122 1.52 2.42 -9.39
C THR A 122 1.55 2.68 -7.89
N ILE A 123 0.39 2.95 -7.33
CA ILE A 123 0.23 3.19 -5.90
C ILE A 123 -0.76 2.17 -5.36
N MET A 124 -0.34 1.46 -4.33
CA MET A 124 -1.14 0.43 -3.68
C MET A 124 -1.31 0.79 -2.21
N SER A 125 -2.50 0.59 -1.69
CA SER A 125 -2.79 0.69 -0.26
C SER A 125 -3.44 -0.59 0.22
N LEU A 126 -2.87 -1.17 1.27
CA LEU A 126 -3.41 -2.34 1.95
C LEU A 126 -3.71 -1.95 3.39
N ARG A 127 -4.98 -2.03 3.79
CA ARG A 127 -5.42 -1.66 5.14
C ARG A 127 -5.84 -2.91 5.90
N GLY A 128 -5.55 -2.91 7.19
CA GLY A 128 -5.95 -4.02 8.02
C GLY A 128 -5.29 -3.99 9.39
N LYS A 129 -5.06 -5.18 9.90
CA LYS A 129 -4.35 -5.39 11.15
C LYS A 129 -3.32 -6.49 10.90
N ILE A 130 -2.07 -6.07 10.72
CA ILE A 130 -0.97 -6.95 10.35
C ILE A 130 0.11 -6.85 11.42
N PRO A 131 0.26 -7.88 12.28
CA PRO A 131 1.37 -7.89 13.22
C PRO A 131 2.71 -7.89 12.49
N THR A 132 3.66 -7.08 12.95
CA THR A 132 4.97 -6.98 12.31
C THR A 132 5.71 -8.32 12.30
N GLU A 133 5.48 -9.16 13.29
CA GLU A 133 6.05 -10.52 13.35
C GLU A 133 5.60 -11.42 12.20
N GLU A 134 4.46 -11.12 11.58
CA GLU A 134 3.93 -11.90 10.46
C GLU A 134 4.48 -11.47 9.10
N LEU A 135 5.26 -10.39 9.05
CA LEU A 135 5.88 -9.95 7.78
C LEU A 135 6.83 -11.00 7.21
N ASP A 136 7.57 -11.68 8.06
CA ASP A 136 8.47 -12.75 7.62
C ASP A 136 7.70 -13.88 6.96
N ASN A 137 6.54 -14.22 7.51
CA ASN A 137 5.67 -15.26 6.94
C ASN A 137 5.09 -14.86 5.60
N LEU A 138 4.80 -13.57 5.40
CA LEU A 138 4.33 -13.06 4.12
C LEU A 138 5.41 -13.18 3.04
N TYR A 139 6.67 -12.96 3.40
CA TYR A 139 7.79 -13.14 2.48
C TYR A 139 7.92 -14.61 2.03
N ASP A 140 7.65 -15.55 2.92
CA ASP A 140 7.76 -16.97 2.60
C ASP A 140 6.59 -17.48 1.75
N GLU A 141 5.42 -16.85 1.84
CA GLU A 141 4.23 -17.22 1.07
C GLU A 141 4.16 -16.58 -0.32
N VAL A 142 4.83 -15.44 -0.49
CA VAL A 142 4.86 -14.74 -1.77
C VAL A 142 6.12 -15.16 -2.53
N GLU A 143 6.00 -16.25 -3.28
CA GLU A 143 7.01 -16.62 -4.26
C GLU A 143 6.96 -15.67 -5.46
N ILE A 144 7.51 -14.49 -5.28
CA ILE A 144 7.79 -13.62 -6.42
C ILE A 144 9.19 -13.97 -6.88
N ASP A 145 9.33 -14.44 -8.12
CA ASP A 145 10.61 -14.84 -8.71
C ASP A 145 11.73 -13.82 -8.49
N GLY A 146 11.37 -12.54 -8.45
CA GLY A 146 12.32 -11.46 -8.19
C GLY A 146 12.84 -11.42 -6.76
N LEU A 147 12.02 -11.83 -5.78
CA LEU A 147 12.43 -11.84 -4.37
C LEU A 147 13.27 -13.05 -4.03
N GLU A 148 13.09 -14.18 -4.71
CA GLU A 148 13.95 -15.34 -4.54
C GLU A 148 15.38 -15.04 -4.96
N LYS A 149 15.58 -14.25 -5.99
CA LYS A 149 16.91 -13.81 -6.42
C LYS A 149 17.60 -12.94 -5.38
N LEU A 150 16.85 -12.19 -4.59
CA LEU A 150 17.40 -11.37 -3.51
C LEU A 150 17.80 -12.20 -2.30
N LYS A 151 17.10 -13.31 -2.04
CA LYS A 151 17.43 -14.21 -0.93
C LYS A 151 18.68 -15.04 -1.16
N LYS A 152 19.10 -15.23 -2.42
CA LYS A 152 20.25 -16.06 -2.78
C LYS A 152 21.59 -15.31 -2.77
N ASN A 153 21.54 -14.02 -2.57
CA ASN A 153 22.71 -13.18 -2.40
C ASN A 153 22.82 -12.75 -0.94
#